data_4f1d2cafcebaf756c7a639c2b5b00038
#
_entry.id   4f1d2cafcebaf756c7a639c2b5b00038
#
_cell.length_a   1.000
_cell.length_b   1.000
_cell.length_c   1.000
_cell.angle_alpha   90.00
_cell.angle_beta   90.00
_cell.angle_gamma   90.00
#
_symmetry.space_group_name_H-M   'P 1'
#
loop_
_entity.id
_entity.type
_entity.pdbx_description
1 polymer ?
#
loop_
_entity_poly.entity_id
_entity_poly.type
_entity_poly.pdbx_seq_one_letter_code
_entity_poly.pdbx_strand_id
1 'polypeptide(L)'
;TIIAIFFAVILFIIPTKNHKTEKTLLVWNDTVKLPWGILFLFGGGMAIASAFGKSGLALWIADLLQNLDGISLFLIILIIVTSVNLLTEVTSNMATTAMLLPVLVTIALAIEVHPYFLLISATLAASCAFMLPISTPPNAVVFGSKILNIDDMIKKGFWMNIISILILTAAVYW
;
A
#
# COMPACT_ATOMS: atom_id res chain seq x y z
N THR A 1 22.76 -1.58 -2.95
CA THR A 1 22.56 -2.76 -2.07
C THR A 1 23.88 -3.19 -1.42
N ILE A 2 24.97 -3.40 -2.19
CA ILE A 2 26.29 -3.83 -1.66
C ILE A 2 26.84 -2.85 -0.62
N ILE A 3 26.78 -1.54 -0.91
CA ILE A 3 27.25 -0.48 -0.01
C ILE A 3 26.48 -0.52 1.32
N ALA A 4 25.16 -0.68 1.28
CA ALA A 4 24.32 -0.73 2.49
C ALA A 4 24.67 -1.95 3.37
N ILE A 5 24.87 -3.13 2.75
CA ILE A 5 25.28 -4.35 3.46
C ILE A 5 26.68 -4.16 4.08
N PHE A 6 27.62 -3.59 3.34
CA PHE A 6 28.96 -3.32 3.83
C PHE A 6 28.95 -2.43 5.08
N PHE A 7 28.24 -1.30 5.05
CA PHE A 7 28.10 -0.44 6.23
C PHE A 7 27.33 -1.10 7.36
N ALA A 8 26.31 -1.90 7.08
CA ALA A 8 25.61 -2.64 8.12
C ALA A 8 26.58 -3.60 8.86
N VAL A 9 27.39 -4.35 8.13
CA VAL A 9 28.41 -5.25 8.73
C VAL A 9 29.41 -4.46 9.58
N ILE A 10 29.86 -3.29 9.11
CA ILE A 10 30.79 -2.43 9.87
C ILE A 10 30.17 -2.02 11.22
N LEU A 11 28.88 -1.69 11.28
CA LEU A 11 28.21 -1.31 12.52
C LEU A 11 28.19 -2.43 13.58
N PHE A 12 28.21 -3.69 13.17
CA PHE A 12 28.36 -4.85 14.08
C PHE A 12 29.77 -5.03 14.61
N ILE A 13 30.77 -4.41 13.99
CA ILE A 13 32.17 -4.55 14.34
C ILE A 13 32.68 -3.37 15.17
N ILE A 14 32.18 -2.16 14.93
CA ILE A 14 32.64 -0.95 15.62
C ILE A 14 32.26 -0.99 17.10
N PRO A 15 33.24 -0.86 18.02
CA PRO A 15 32.97 -0.85 19.44
C PRO A 15 32.29 0.44 19.89
N THR A 16 31.35 0.33 20.83
CA THR A 16 30.74 1.49 21.48
C THR A 16 31.60 2.00 22.62
N LYS A 17 31.59 3.31 22.88
CA LYS A 17 32.30 3.90 24.04
C LYS A 17 31.60 3.59 25.37
N ASN A 18 30.33 3.18 25.34
CA ASN A 18 29.55 2.91 26.54
C ASN A 18 29.55 1.42 26.90
N HIS A 19 30.65 0.98 27.49
CA HIS A 19 30.93 -0.42 27.81
C HIS A 19 29.98 -1.08 28.83
N LYS A 20 28.96 -0.38 29.34
CA LYS A 20 28.10 -0.93 30.41
C LYS A 20 27.02 -1.89 29.95
N THR A 21 26.60 -1.85 28.70
CA THR A 21 25.49 -2.65 28.20
C THR A 21 25.72 -3.30 26.83
N GLU A 22 26.51 -2.71 25.94
CA GLU A 22 26.69 -3.23 24.57
C GLU A 22 28.13 -3.06 24.09
N LYS A 23 28.69 -4.10 23.47
CA LYS A 23 30.09 -4.12 23.00
C LYS A 23 30.27 -3.41 21.65
N THR A 24 29.23 -3.37 20.80
CA THR A 24 29.27 -2.83 19.44
C THR A 24 28.10 -1.85 19.19
N LEU A 25 28.20 -1.02 18.14
CA LEU A 25 27.19 -0.04 17.81
C LEU A 25 25.87 -0.70 17.42
N LEU A 26 25.90 -1.90 16.85
CA LEU A 26 24.73 -2.71 16.53
C LEU A 26 24.94 -4.12 17.08
N VAL A 27 23.95 -4.67 17.76
CA VAL A 27 23.94 -6.06 18.21
C VAL A 27 22.85 -6.84 17.49
N TRP A 28 23.03 -8.17 17.40
CA TRP A 28 22.06 -9.02 16.70
C TRP A 28 20.62 -8.87 17.21
N ASN A 29 20.48 -8.59 18.49
CA ASN A 29 19.17 -8.38 19.11
C ASN A 29 18.41 -7.14 18.59
N ASP A 30 19.11 -6.18 17.97
CA ASP A 30 18.47 -5.02 17.34
C ASP A 30 17.77 -5.40 16.03
N THR A 31 18.21 -6.48 15.37
CA THR A 31 17.57 -6.98 14.16
C THR A 31 16.13 -7.44 14.42
N VAL A 32 15.80 -7.88 15.64
CA VAL A 32 14.45 -8.26 16.04
C VAL A 32 13.50 -7.06 16.03
N LYS A 33 14.04 -5.85 16.25
CA LYS A 33 13.26 -4.60 16.24
C LYS A 33 12.95 -4.09 14.83
N LEU A 34 13.56 -4.68 13.79
CA LEU A 34 13.27 -4.32 12.42
C LEU A 34 11.80 -4.64 12.07
N PRO A 35 11.16 -3.81 11.24
CA PRO A 35 9.79 -4.06 10.83
C PRO A 35 9.73 -5.16 9.74
N TRP A 36 10.05 -6.38 10.11
CA TRP A 36 10.12 -7.54 9.22
C TRP A 36 8.85 -7.74 8.40
N GLY A 37 7.68 -7.46 8.99
CA GLY A 37 6.41 -7.54 8.30
C GLY A 37 6.36 -6.66 7.04
N ILE A 38 6.89 -5.45 7.09
CA ILE A 38 6.94 -4.54 5.94
C ILE A 38 7.91 -5.07 4.87
N LEU A 39 9.06 -5.60 5.28
CA LEU A 39 10.05 -6.17 4.35
C LEU A 39 9.49 -7.38 3.59
N PHE A 40 8.83 -8.30 4.31
CA PHE A 40 8.19 -9.47 3.70
C PHE A 40 7.03 -9.07 2.80
N LEU A 41 6.23 -8.10 3.21
CA LEU A 41 5.10 -7.61 2.42
C LEU A 41 5.58 -6.98 1.10
N PHE A 42 6.61 -6.13 1.17
CA PHE A 42 7.18 -5.49 0.00
C PHE A 42 7.83 -6.51 -0.94
N GLY A 43 8.65 -7.41 -0.39
CA GLY A 43 9.26 -8.49 -1.17
C GLY A 43 8.23 -9.43 -1.80
N GLY A 44 7.18 -9.77 -1.05
CA GLY A 44 6.04 -10.57 -1.55
C GLY A 44 5.29 -9.86 -2.66
N GLY A 45 5.01 -8.55 -2.52
CA GLY A 45 4.39 -7.73 -3.57
C GLY A 45 5.20 -7.72 -4.87
N MET A 46 6.52 -7.54 -4.76
CA MET A 46 7.43 -7.62 -5.91
C MET A 46 7.45 -9.02 -6.55
N ALA A 47 7.41 -10.08 -5.75
CA ALA A 47 7.37 -11.45 -6.24
C ALA A 47 6.05 -11.72 -7.00
N ILE A 48 4.92 -11.28 -6.46
CA ILE A 48 3.61 -11.37 -7.12
C ILE A 48 3.62 -10.59 -8.43
N ALA A 49 4.10 -9.35 -8.46
CA ALA A 49 4.19 -8.55 -9.68
C ALA A 49 5.05 -9.22 -10.76
N SER A 50 6.20 -9.80 -10.37
CA SER A 50 7.03 -10.58 -11.28
C SER A 50 6.30 -11.82 -11.83
N ALA A 51 5.52 -12.50 -10.98
CA ALA A 51 4.70 -13.64 -11.38
C ALA A 51 3.58 -13.23 -12.36
N PHE A 52 2.92 -12.09 -12.13
CA PHE A 52 1.92 -11.53 -13.05
C PHE A 52 2.47 -11.30 -14.45
N GLY A 53 3.67 -10.69 -14.56
CA GLY A 53 4.32 -10.48 -15.86
C GLY A 53 4.75 -11.77 -16.54
N LYS A 54 5.38 -12.70 -15.78
CA LYS A 54 5.92 -13.95 -16.34
C LYS A 54 4.85 -14.98 -16.70
N SER A 55 3.75 -15.02 -15.97
CA SER A 55 2.64 -15.96 -16.23
C SER A 55 1.75 -15.56 -17.40
N GLY A 56 1.90 -14.33 -17.93
CA GLY A 56 0.99 -13.77 -18.92
C GLY A 56 -0.35 -13.30 -18.36
N LEU A 57 -0.56 -13.37 -17.03
CA LEU A 57 -1.80 -12.94 -16.39
C LEU A 57 -2.09 -11.45 -16.63
N ALA A 58 -1.04 -10.61 -16.61
CA ALA A 58 -1.17 -9.20 -16.92
C ALA A 58 -1.68 -8.95 -18.35
N LEU A 59 -1.17 -9.71 -19.34
CA LEU A 59 -1.63 -9.65 -20.73
C LEU A 59 -3.06 -10.16 -20.88
N TRP A 60 -3.41 -11.23 -20.17
CA TRP A 60 -4.79 -11.74 -20.18
C TRP A 60 -5.79 -10.72 -19.61
N ILE A 61 -5.43 -10.02 -18.54
CA ILE A 61 -6.25 -8.93 -18.00
C ILE A 61 -6.34 -7.78 -19.02
N ALA A 62 -5.24 -7.44 -19.70
CA ALA A 62 -5.24 -6.40 -20.72
C ALA A 62 -6.16 -6.76 -21.88
N ASP A 63 -6.08 -8.00 -22.39
CA ASP A 63 -6.99 -8.50 -23.44
C ASP A 63 -8.45 -8.45 -23.01
N LEU A 64 -8.73 -8.81 -21.75
CA LEU A 64 -10.09 -8.75 -21.21
C LEU A 64 -10.60 -7.30 -21.19
N LEU A 65 -9.77 -6.35 -20.80
CA LEU A 65 -10.13 -4.92 -20.76
C LEU A 65 -10.25 -4.30 -22.16
N GLN A 66 -9.41 -4.71 -23.11
CA GLN A 66 -9.48 -4.23 -24.51
C GLN A 66 -10.69 -4.80 -25.27
N ASN A 67 -11.07 -6.04 -24.98
CA ASN A 67 -12.28 -6.65 -25.59
C ASN A 67 -13.60 -6.11 -25.05
N LEU A 68 -13.58 -5.39 -23.95
CA LEU A 68 -14.69 -4.61 -23.45
C LEU A 68 -14.66 -3.25 -24.17
N ASP A 69 -15.17 -3.20 -25.40
CA ASP A 69 -15.21 -2.00 -26.24
C ASP A 69 -15.54 -0.74 -25.42
N GLY A 70 -14.52 0.09 -25.17
CA GLY A 70 -14.73 1.41 -24.60
C GLY A 70 -14.61 1.55 -23.07
N ILE A 71 -13.90 0.66 -22.34
CA ILE A 71 -13.55 1.00 -20.95
C ILE A 71 -12.64 2.23 -20.96
N SER A 72 -13.22 3.36 -20.58
CA SER A 72 -12.46 4.60 -20.46
C SER A 72 -11.44 4.50 -19.31
N LEU A 73 -10.31 5.19 -19.46
CA LEU A 73 -9.33 5.34 -18.39
C LEU A 73 -9.98 5.80 -17.08
N PHE A 74 -11.01 6.66 -17.17
CA PHE A 74 -11.80 7.07 -16.01
C PHE A 74 -12.40 5.89 -15.25
N LEU A 75 -12.97 4.92 -15.96
CA LEU A 75 -13.59 3.75 -15.33
C LEU A 75 -12.53 2.83 -14.67
N ILE A 76 -11.37 2.68 -15.31
CA ILE A 76 -10.25 1.92 -14.73
C ILE A 76 -9.79 2.57 -13.41
N ILE A 77 -9.59 3.89 -13.42
CA ILE A 77 -9.22 4.65 -12.22
C ILE A 77 -10.30 4.49 -11.14
N LEU A 78 -11.58 4.64 -11.50
CA LEU A 78 -12.69 4.48 -10.57
C LEU A 78 -12.72 3.10 -9.90
N ILE A 79 -12.52 2.04 -10.68
CA ILE A 79 -12.47 0.66 -10.15
C ILE A 79 -11.29 0.50 -9.19
N ILE A 80 -10.11 0.98 -9.55
CA ILE A 80 -8.92 0.89 -8.71
C ILE A 80 -9.12 1.67 -7.41
N VAL A 81 -9.54 2.93 -7.51
CA VAL A 81 -9.78 3.79 -6.33
C VAL A 81 -10.81 3.14 -5.40
N THR A 82 -11.91 2.64 -5.95
CA THR A 82 -12.97 1.98 -5.15
C THR A 82 -12.45 0.71 -4.49
N SER A 83 -11.78 -0.15 -5.23
CA SER A 83 -11.27 -1.43 -4.72
C SER A 83 -10.23 -1.22 -3.62
N VAL A 84 -9.30 -0.29 -3.83
CA VAL A 84 -8.24 0.01 -2.87
C VAL A 84 -8.80 0.70 -1.63
N ASN A 85 -9.74 1.64 -1.79
CA ASN A 85 -10.41 2.32 -0.70
C ASN A 85 -11.14 1.35 0.23
N LEU A 86 -11.90 0.40 -0.33
CA LEU A 86 -12.59 -0.62 0.46
C LEU A 86 -11.62 -1.61 1.10
N LEU A 87 -10.56 -2.00 0.41
CA LEU A 87 -9.56 -2.93 0.92
C LEU A 87 -8.80 -2.34 2.11
N THR A 88 -8.45 -1.06 2.05
CA THR A 88 -7.68 -0.39 3.11
C THR A 88 -8.47 -0.20 4.40
N GLU A 89 -9.80 -0.34 4.38
CA GLU A 89 -10.61 -0.32 5.60
C GLU A 89 -10.30 -1.48 6.56
N VAL A 90 -9.94 -2.65 5.99
CA VAL A 90 -9.64 -3.87 6.76
C VAL A 90 -8.16 -4.22 6.79
N THR A 91 -7.34 -3.50 6.04
CA THR A 91 -5.89 -3.70 5.95
C THR A 91 -5.15 -2.41 6.31
N SER A 92 -3.85 -2.52 6.57
CA SER A 92 -3.01 -1.33 6.78
C SER A 92 -2.78 -0.59 5.46
N ASN A 93 -2.91 0.75 5.47
CA ASN A 93 -2.65 1.60 4.30
C ASN A 93 -1.28 1.33 3.67
N MET A 94 -0.24 1.21 4.52
CA MET A 94 1.11 0.88 4.07
C MET A 94 1.18 -0.51 3.44
N ALA A 95 0.51 -1.49 4.04
CA ALA A 95 0.48 -2.86 3.55
C ALA A 95 -0.20 -2.94 2.19
N THR A 96 -1.38 -2.33 2.07
CA THR A 96 -2.15 -2.25 0.83
C THR A 96 -1.33 -1.61 -0.29
N THR A 97 -0.71 -0.47 -0.01
CA THR A 97 0.12 0.25 -0.98
C THR A 97 1.33 -0.59 -1.39
N ALA A 98 2.11 -1.09 -0.44
CA ALA A 98 3.33 -1.86 -0.73
C ALA A 98 3.06 -3.12 -1.55
N MET A 99 1.93 -3.78 -1.33
CA MET A 99 1.53 -4.98 -2.07
C MET A 99 1.01 -4.66 -3.47
N LEU A 100 0.18 -3.63 -3.61
CA LEU A 100 -0.53 -3.37 -4.87
C LEU A 100 0.31 -2.58 -5.88
N LEU A 101 1.17 -1.64 -5.46
CA LEU A 101 1.92 -0.81 -6.40
C LEU A 101 2.73 -1.60 -7.43
N PRO A 102 3.51 -2.64 -7.07
CA PRO A 102 4.25 -3.42 -8.07
C PRO A 102 3.33 -4.14 -9.07
N VAL A 103 2.17 -4.61 -8.62
CA VAL A 103 1.18 -5.28 -9.47
C VAL A 103 0.54 -4.27 -10.44
N LEU A 104 0.17 -3.08 -9.94
CA LEU A 104 -0.44 -2.03 -10.75
C LEU A 104 0.51 -1.49 -11.83
N VAL A 105 1.82 -1.43 -11.58
CA VAL A 105 2.82 -1.11 -12.63
C VAL A 105 2.72 -2.12 -13.77
N THR A 106 2.68 -3.40 -13.45
CA THR A 106 2.63 -4.45 -14.47
C THR A 106 1.35 -4.38 -15.29
N ILE A 107 0.20 -4.13 -14.62
CA ILE A 107 -1.09 -3.97 -15.29
C ILE A 107 -1.09 -2.71 -16.17
N ALA A 108 -0.61 -1.58 -15.66
CA ALA A 108 -0.56 -0.32 -16.42
C ALA A 108 0.22 -0.46 -17.72
N LEU A 109 1.38 -1.13 -17.66
CA LEU A 109 2.20 -1.39 -18.83
C LEU A 109 1.50 -2.33 -19.82
N ALA A 110 0.75 -3.32 -19.33
CA ALA A 110 0.03 -4.27 -20.16
C ALA A 110 -1.17 -3.63 -20.92
N ILE A 111 -1.83 -2.63 -20.30
CA ILE A 111 -2.93 -1.88 -20.94
C ILE A 111 -2.46 -0.59 -21.64
N GLU A 112 -1.14 -0.42 -21.78
CA GLU A 112 -0.50 0.74 -22.45
C GLU A 112 -0.88 2.11 -21.85
N VAL A 113 -1.16 2.14 -20.53
CA VAL A 113 -1.44 3.36 -19.78
C VAL A 113 -0.22 3.77 -18.96
N HIS A 114 0.00 5.08 -18.82
CA HIS A 114 1.11 5.56 -18.01
C HIS A 114 0.93 5.11 -16.53
N PRO A 115 1.92 4.41 -15.94
CA PRO A 115 1.77 3.78 -14.62
C PRO A 115 1.34 4.75 -13.51
N TYR A 116 1.70 6.01 -13.58
CA TYR A 116 1.34 6.99 -12.56
C TYR A 116 -0.17 7.16 -12.35
N PHE A 117 -1.00 6.98 -13.37
CA PHE A 117 -2.45 7.02 -13.19
C PHE A 117 -2.94 5.98 -12.20
N LEU A 118 -2.43 4.74 -12.28
CA LEU A 118 -2.82 3.66 -11.39
C LEU A 118 -2.12 3.75 -10.03
N LEU A 119 -0.84 4.14 -10.02
CA LEU A 119 -0.05 4.24 -8.78
C LEU A 119 -0.54 5.36 -7.87
N ILE A 120 -0.78 6.56 -8.43
CA ILE A 120 -1.28 7.69 -7.67
C ILE A 120 -2.69 7.40 -7.16
N SER A 121 -3.56 6.85 -8.02
CA SER A 121 -4.91 6.43 -7.64
C SER A 121 -4.90 5.52 -6.43
N ALA A 122 -4.11 4.44 -6.49
CA ALA A 122 -4.04 3.45 -5.41
C ALA A 122 -3.44 4.04 -4.13
N THR A 123 -2.39 4.84 -4.23
CA THR A 123 -1.72 5.43 -3.06
C THR A 123 -2.62 6.41 -2.33
N LEU A 124 -3.33 7.27 -3.05
CA LEU A 124 -4.28 8.21 -2.47
C LEU A 124 -5.48 7.48 -1.88
N ALA A 125 -6.05 6.50 -2.61
CA ALA A 125 -7.18 5.71 -2.14
C ALA A 125 -6.84 4.91 -0.89
N ALA A 126 -5.64 4.32 -0.81
CA ALA A 126 -5.18 3.59 0.36
C ALA A 126 -5.09 4.46 1.62
N SER A 127 -4.98 5.76 1.48
CA SER A 127 -4.94 6.70 2.61
C SER A 127 -6.32 7.17 3.07
N CYS A 128 -7.38 6.86 2.32
CA CYS A 128 -8.76 7.27 2.57
C CYS A 128 -9.55 6.12 3.18
N ALA A 129 -9.38 5.88 4.49
CA ALA A 129 -10.11 4.86 5.24
C ALA A 129 -10.84 5.52 6.41
N PHE A 130 -12.17 5.58 6.35
CA PHE A 130 -12.98 6.36 7.29
C PHE A 130 -14.02 5.55 8.05
N MET A 131 -14.28 4.28 7.68
CA MET A 131 -15.38 3.51 8.23
C MET A 131 -15.02 2.79 9.53
N LEU A 132 -13.84 2.19 9.62
CA LEU A 132 -13.51 1.31 10.74
C LEU A 132 -12.48 1.91 11.70
N PRO A 133 -12.63 1.67 13.01
CA PRO A 133 -11.66 2.13 14.01
C PRO A 133 -10.25 1.56 13.80
N ILE A 134 -10.17 0.37 13.22
CA ILE A 134 -8.90 -0.35 13.04
C ILE A 134 -8.12 0.09 11.80
N SER A 135 -8.76 0.79 10.87
CA SER A 135 -8.17 1.18 9.60
C SER A 135 -7.00 2.15 9.77
N THR A 136 -7.13 3.12 10.69
CA THR A 136 -6.09 4.14 10.92
C THR A 136 -5.98 4.52 12.40
N PRO A 137 -4.78 4.95 12.87
CA PRO A 137 -4.62 5.45 14.24
C PRO A 137 -5.58 6.59 14.62
N PRO A 138 -5.84 7.59 13.75
CA PRO A 138 -6.83 8.62 14.06
C PRO A 138 -8.24 8.06 14.32
N ASN A 139 -8.68 7.10 13.50
CA ASN A 139 -9.98 6.44 13.70
C ASN A 139 -10.06 5.73 15.05
N ALA A 140 -8.97 5.04 15.45
CA ALA A 140 -8.89 4.37 16.74
C ALA A 140 -8.97 5.36 17.91
N VAL A 141 -8.33 6.53 17.81
CA VAL A 141 -8.39 7.58 18.84
C VAL A 141 -9.81 8.15 18.98
N VAL A 142 -10.45 8.46 17.84
CA VAL A 142 -11.83 8.98 17.83
C VAL A 142 -12.79 7.97 18.43
N PHE A 143 -12.70 6.71 18.04
CA PHE A 143 -13.52 5.63 18.61
C PHE A 143 -13.23 5.42 20.11
N GLY A 144 -11.96 5.50 20.52
CA GLY A 144 -11.53 5.37 21.91
C GLY A 144 -12.09 6.44 22.84
N SER A 145 -12.56 7.58 22.31
CA SER A 145 -13.24 8.64 23.08
C SER A 145 -14.60 8.20 23.65
N LYS A 146 -15.17 7.08 23.16
CA LYS A 146 -16.48 6.52 23.53
C LYS A 146 -17.67 7.45 23.24
N ILE A 147 -17.47 8.51 22.46
CA ILE A 147 -18.54 9.44 22.03
C ILE A 147 -19.29 8.83 20.84
N LEU A 148 -18.58 8.10 19.99
CA LEU A 148 -19.14 7.49 18.79
C LEU A 148 -19.25 5.96 18.93
N ASN A 149 -20.37 5.42 18.44
CA ASN A 149 -20.54 3.99 18.26
C ASN A 149 -19.97 3.54 16.92
N ILE A 150 -19.68 2.24 16.80
CA ILE A 150 -19.13 1.66 15.57
C ILE A 150 -20.09 1.85 14.38
N ASP A 151 -21.40 1.74 14.62
CA ASP A 151 -22.44 1.94 13.59
C ASP A 151 -22.45 3.39 13.05
N ASP A 152 -22.20 4.37 13.92
CA ASP A 152 -22.12 5.77 13.52
C ASP A 152 -20.88 6.00 12.66
N MET A 153 -19.74 5.41 13.04
CA MET A 153 -18.50 5.49 12.24
C MET A 153 -18.69 4.86 10.87
N ILE A 154 -19.27 3.66 10.79
CA ILE A 154 -19.51 2.97 9.52
C ILE A 154 -20.42 3.81 8.63
N LYS A 155 -21.55 4.29 9.13
CA LYS A 155 -22.50 5.08 8.35
C LYS A 155 -21.91 6.38 7.82
N LYS A 156 -21.22 7.13 8.68
CA LYS A 156 -20.61 8.40 8.27
C LYS A 156 -19.38 8.19 7.41
N GLY A 157 -18.53 7.21 7.76
CA GLY A 157 -17.34 6.84 7.00
C GLY A 157 -17.67 6.33 5.59
N PHE A 158 -18.77 5.59 5.43
CA PHE A 158 -19.23 5.15 4.11
C PHE A 158 -19.48 6.32 3.15
N TRP A 159 -20.17 7.36 3.59
CA TRP A 159 -20.37 8.56 2.78
C TRP A 159 -19.06 9.30 2.50
N MET A 160 -18.15 9.35 3.48
CA MET A 160 -16.82 9.92 3.29
C MET A 160 -16.02 9.14 2.26
N ASN A 161 -16.10 7.80 2.27
CA ASN A 161 -15.46 6.95 1.27
C ASN A 161 -16.03 7.23 -0.13
N ILE A 162 -17.34 7.32 -0.29
CA ILE A 162 -17.96 7.66 -1.59
C ILE A 162 -17.46 9.01 -2.09
N ILE A 163 -17.46 10.03 -1.25
CA ILE A 163 -16.99 11.38 -1.61
C ILE A 163 -15.52 11.33 -2.01
N SER A 164 -14.68 10.65 -1.24
CA SER A 164 -13.25 10.51 -1.55
C SER A 164 -13.02 9.77 -2.86
N ILE A 165 -13.74 8.69 -3.13
CA ILE A 165 -13.66 7.94 -4.38
C ILE A 165 -13.96 8.85 -5.58
N LEU A 166 -15.03 9.62 -5.52
CA LEU A 166 -15.41 10.53 -6.61
C LEU A 166 -14.37 11.65 -6.81
N ILE A 167 -13.93 12.29 -5.73
CA ILE A 167 -12.92 13.36 -5.79
C ILE A 167 -11.60 12.83 -6.33
N LEU A 168 -11.11 11.70 -5.80
CA LEU A 168 -9.83 11.13 -6.22
C LEU A 168 -9.86 10.67 -7.67
N THR A 169 -10.96 10.03 -8.09
CA THR A 169 -11.11 9.60 -9.49
C THR A 169 -11.10 10.81 -10.43
N ALA A 170 -11.82 11.87 -10.08
CA ALA A 170 -11.84 13.09 -10.89
C ALA A 170 -10.47 13.79 -10.91
N ALA A 171 -9.80 13.88 -9.75
CA ALA A 171 -8.51 14.57 -9.63
C ALA A 171 -7.36 13.86 -10.35
N VAL A 172 -7.39 12.52 -10.39
CA VAL A 172 -6.32 11.75 -11.08
C VAL A 172 -6.58 11.68 -12.59
N TYR A 173 -7.86 11.68 -12.98
CA TYR A 173 -8.22 11.64 -14.40
C TYR A 173 -7.92 12.96 -15.13
N TRP A 174 -8.01 14.09 -14.43
CA TRP A 174 -7.86 15.43 -15.00
C TRP A 174 -6.42 15.88 -15.05
#